data_17fcc18525b264eb0dbc26525bad7eef
#
_entry.id   17fcc18525b264eb0dbc26525bad7eef
#
_cell.length_a   1.000
_cell.length_b   1.000
_cell.length_c   1.000
_cell.angle_alpha   90.00
_cell.angle_beta   90.00
_cell.angle_gamma   90.00
#
_symmetry.space_group_name_H-M   'P 1'
#
loop_
_entity.id
_entity.type
_entity.pdbx_description
1 polymer ?
#
loop_
_entity_poly.entity_id
_entity_poly.type
_entity_poly.pdbx_seq_one_letter_code
_entity_poly.pdbx_strand_id
1 'polypeptide(L)'
;MKKTLLVRSYKLILSTALLFFVFPVLAQDAENEEKPKLKLGGALRFNYNLSSWKDGQKDRGGDFGYDMFRVNAEGSYKRIFLNVEYRLYSEAFGGGFLKQGWMGYKINKEDQIQVGLTQVPFGLQQYNSHNWFFNLTYYVGLEDDHDMGIKYIHDSDRIQYQLAFFKNAEELQFGSTTETDPSRYSYDITGRNKEINQFNGKFIYKLGKDRQHQLGTSVQYGGIYNLDTKETGNHHGFALHYEYLGEKWNVKAQGMIIDHNLKTPDTI
;
A
#
# COMPACT_ATOMS: atom_id res chain seq x y z
N MET A 1 27.28 -32.65 6.41
CA MET A 1 27.34 -31.19 6.24
C MET A 1 27.56 -30.69 4.80
N LYS A 2 28.16 -31.45 3.87
CA LYS A 2 28.40 -30.97 2.48
C LYS A 2 27.18 -30.98 1.53
N LYS A 3 26.14 -31.80 1.78
CA LYS A 3 24.94 -31.87 0.92
C LYS A 3 23.98 -30.68 1.06
N THR A 4 23.93 -30.02 2.23
CA THR A 4 22.99 -28.92 2.50
C THR A 4 23.43 -27.59 1.85
N LEU A 5 24.73 -27.39 1.63
CA LEU A 5 25.26 -26.21 0.97
C LEU A 5 24.99 -26.22 -0.55
N LEU A 6 25.05 -27.38 -1.21
CA LEU A 6 24.78 -27.50 -2.63
C LEU A 6 23.33 -27.17 -3.00
N VAL A 7 22.36 -27.62 -2.18
CA VAL A 7 20.92 -27.37 -2.43
C VAL A 7 20.57 -25.88 -2.29
N ARG A 8 21.23 -25.13 -1.39
CA ARG A 8 21.04 -23.68 -1.27
C ARG A 8 21.59 -22.91 -2.47
N SER A 9 22.72 -23.34 -3.03
CA SER A 9 23.33 -22.70 -4.20
C SER A 9 22.49 -22.87 -5.46
N TYR A 10 21.87 -24.04 -5.68
CA TYR A 10 20.99 -24.26 -6.84
C TYR A 10 19.71 -23.42 -6.81
N LYS A 11 19.13 -23.21 -5.63
CA LYS A 11 17.94 -22.35 -5.48
C LYS A 11 18.25 -20.89 -5.79
N LEU A 12 19.42 -20.40 -5.39
CA LEU A 12 19.85 -19.02 -5.66
C LEU A 12 20.15 -18.84 -7.16
N ILE A 13 20.83 -19.80 -7.79
CA ILE A 13 21.17 -19.76 -9.23
C ILE A 13 19.90 -19.87 -10.10
N LEU A 14 18.93 -20.70 -9.70
CA LEU A 14 17.67 -20.84 -10.43
C LEU A 14 16.80 -19.57 -10.32
N SER A 15 16.79 -18.88 -9.17
CA SER A 15 16.08 -17.61 -8.98
C SER A 15 16.72 -16.49 -9.80
N THR A 16 18.04 -16.46 -9.90
CA THR A 16 18.77 -15.45 -10.69
C THR A 16 18.63 -15.71 -12.20
N ALA A 17 18.60 -16.98 -12.62
CA ALA A 17 18.38 -17.35 -14.02
C ALA A 17 16.96 -17.01 -14.51
N LEU A 18 15.95 -17.14 -13.65
CA LEU A 18 14.57 -16.78 -13.99
C LEU A 18 14.39 -15.26 -14.21
N LEU A 19 15.15 -14.44 -13.52
CA LEU A 19 15.17 -12.98 -13.71
C LEU A 19 15.82 -12.55 -15.05
N PHE A 20 16.77 -13.33 -15.57
CA PHE A 20 17.42 -13.03 -16.85
C PHE A 20 16.66 -13.54 -18.08
N PHE A 21 15.74 -14.50 -17.92
CA PHE A 21 14.98 -15.04 -19.05
C PHE A 21 13.74 -14.21 -19.43
N VAL A 22 13.34 -13.23 -18.63
CA VAL A 22 12.18 -12.37 -18.93
C VAL A 22 12.53 -11.21 -19.88
N PHE A 23 13.81 -10.86 -20.04
CA PHE A 23 14.24 -9.69 -20.83
C PHE A 23 14.37 -9.86 -22.34
N PRO A 24 14.67 -11.03 -22.96
CA PRO A 24 14.83 -11.09 -24.41
C PRO A 24 13.53 -11.34 -25.20
N VAL A 25 12.40 -11.65 -24.56
CA VAL A 25 11.14 -11.94 -25.27
C VAL A 25 10.42 -10.68 -25.78
N LEU A 26 10.83 -9.49 -25.33
CA LEU A 26 10.18 -8.23 -25.71
C LEU A 26 10.89 -7.45 -26.85
N ALA A 27 11.89 -8.05 -27.50
CA ALA A 27 12.72 -7.35 -28.48
C ALA A 27 12.59 -7.86 -29.92
N GLN A 28 11.45 -8.41 -30.33
CA GLN A 28 11.21 -8.76 -31.74
C GLN A 28 10.03 -7.98 -32.34
N ASP A 29 10.41 -7.06 -33.19
CA ASP A 29 9.79 -6.48 -34.39
C ASP A 29 8.29 -6.20 -34.46
N ALA A 30 7.96 -4.89 -34.51
CA ALA A 30 6.93 -4.37 -35.41
C ALA A 30 7.09 -2.85 -35.59
N GLU A 31 7.28 -2.41 -36.77
CA GLU A 31 7.61 -1.05 -37.19
C GLU A 31 6.51 0.00 -36.99
N ASN A 32 5.38 -0.30 -36.31
CA ASN A 32 4.29 0.63 -35.96
C ASN A 32 3.49 0.26 -34.72
N GLU A 33 4.00 -0.58 -33.80
CA GLU A 33 3.29 -0.88 -32.56
C GLU A 33 3.81 -0.04 -31.38
N GLU A 34 2.91 0.39 -30.51
CA GLU A 34 3.27 1.05 -29.23
C GLU A 34 4.27 0.18 -28.47
N LYS A 35 5.49 0.68 -28.32
CA LYS A 35 6.54 -0.06 -27.59
C LYS A 35 6.22 -0.11 -26.10
N PRO A 36 6.54 -1.24 -25.43
CA PRO A 36 6.45 -1.31 -23.98
C PRO A 36 7.28 -0.19 -23.33
N LYS A 37 6.73 0.46 -22.33
CA LYS A 37 7.42 1.47 -21.53
C LYS A 37 7.68 0.90 -20.15
N LEU A 38 8.91 1.02 -19.65
CA LEU A 38 9.30 0.67 -18.30
C LEU A 38 10.03 1.85 -17.68
N LYS A 39 9.56 2.27 -16.52
CA LYS A 39 10.19 3.31 -15.70
C LYS A 39 10.59 2.69 -14.37
N LEU A 40 11.87 2.78 -14.05
CA LEU A 40 12.44 2.35 -12.78
C LEU A 40 12.73 3.57 -11.91
N GLY A 41 12.48 3.46 -10.64
CA GLY A 41 12.75 4.49 -9.67
C GLY A 41 13.14 3.91 -8.32
N GLY A 42 13.53 4.77 -7.42
CA GLY A 42 13.89 4.36 -6.06
C GLY A 42 14.18 5.55 -5.17
N ALA A 43 14.41 5.26 -3.90
CA ALA A 43 14.83 6.24 -2.91
C ALA A 43 15.71 5.57 -1.86
N LEU A 44 16.66 6.32 -1.35
CA LEU A 44 17.49 5.93 -0.20
C LEU A 44 17.43 7.07 0.81
N ARG A 45 17.10 6.74 2.05
CA ARG A 45 16.91 7.73 3.11
C ARG A 45 17.73 7.38 4.34
N PHE A 46 18.42 8.38 4.83
CA PHE A 46 19.15 8.36 6.10
C PHE A 46 18.59 9.44 7.01
N ASN A 47 18.64 9.20 8.31
CA ASN A 47 18.25 10.16 9.32
C ASN A 47 19.38 10.38 10.32
N TYR A 48 19.52 11.61 10.78
CA TYR A 48 20.26 11.94 11.97
C TYR A 48 19.28 12.34 13.07
N ASN A 49 19.32 11.61 14.18
CA ASN A 49 18.38 11.79 15.29
C ASN A 49 19.13 12.19 16.56
N LEU A 50 18.65 13.24 17.20
CA LEU A 50 19.10 13.69 18.50
C LEU A 50 17.89 14.04 19.36
N SER A 51 17.71 13.31 20.46
CA SER A 51 16.63 13.54 21.41
C SER A 51 17.22 14.01 22.74
N SER A 52 16.89 15.23 23.17
CA SER A 52 17.39 15.82 24.41
C SER A 52 16.88 15.10 25.68
N TRP A 53 15.79 14.34 25.55
CA TRP A 53 15.16 13.55 26.63
C TRP A 53 15.59 12.08 26.67
N LYS A 54 16.44 11.64 25.75
CA LYS A 54 17.03 10.29 25.73
C LYS A 54 18.51 10.40 26.05
N ASP A 55 18.88 10.12 27.29
CA ASP A 55 20.26 10.31 27.78
C ASP A 55 21.30 9.66 26.90
N GLY A 56 21.09 8.40 26.51
CA GLY A 56 22.04 7.70 25.65
C GLY A 56 22.28 8.37 24.29
N GLN A 57 21.27 8.95 23.66
CA GLN A 57 21.43 9.73 22.42
C GLN A 57 22.12 11.07 22.66
N LYS A 58 21.71 11.75 23.73
CA LYS A 58 22.30 13.04 24.14
C LYS A 58 23.79 12.89 24.42
N ASP A 59 24.17 11.86 25.18
CA ASP A 59 25.56 11.62 25.58
C ASP A 59 26.49 11.29 24.39
N ARG A 60 25.92 10.64 23.35
CA ARG A 60 26.67 10.35 22.10
C ARG A 60 26.65 11.49 21.09
N GLY A 61 25.88 12.55 21.33
CA GLY A 61 25.69 13.64 20.37
C GLY A 61 24.77 13.31 19.21
N GLY A 62 23.90 12.32 19.37
CA GLY A 62 22.97 11.85 18.36
C GLY A 62 23.42 10.59 17.62
N ASP A 63 22.53 10.07 16.79
CA ASP A 63 22.76 8.85 16.01
C ASP A 63 22.45 9.09 14.52
N PHE A 64 23.33 8.64 13.64
CA PHE A 64 23.12 8.60 12.21
C PHE A 64 22.64 7.20 11.81
N GLY A 65 21.49 7.11 11.19
CA GLY A 65 20.87 5.81 10.88
C GLY A 65 20.34 5.68 9.48
N TYR A 66 20.39 4.47 8.95
CA TYR A 66 19.65 4.05 7.79
C TYR A 66 18.16 4.00 8.12
N ASP A 67 17.35 4.57 7.27
CA ASP A 67 15.91 4.61 7.44
C ASP A 67 15.20 3.68 6.43
N MET A 68 15.34 3.94 5.14
CA MET A 68 14.62 3.21 4.11
C MET A 68 15.41 3.15 2.80
N PHE A 69 15.36 2.00 2.14
CA PHE A 69 15.66 1.84 0.73
C PHE A 69 14.40 1.38 0.00
N ARG A 70 14.08 2.00 -1.12
CA ARG A 70 12.90 1.71 -1.93
C ARG A 70 13.29 1.51 -3.38
N VAL A 71 12.67 0.50 -4.00
CA VAL A 71 12.73 0.29 -5.46
C VAL A 71 11.31 0.26 -5.99
N ASN A 72 11.04 0.96 -7.07
CA ASN A 72 9.75 0.93 -7.74
C ASN A 72 9.90 0.77 -9.26
N ALA A 73 8.92 0.10 -9.86
CA ALA A 73 8.80 -0.10 -11.30
C ALA A 73 7.38 0.23 -11.76
N GLU A 74 7.29 1.04 -12.80
CA GLU A 74 6.06 1.32 -13.52
C GLU A 74 6.21 0.81 -14.95
N GLY A 75 5.27 -0.01 -15.41
CA GLY A 75 5.28 -0.56 -16.77
C GLY A 75 3.98 -0.26 -17.50
N SER A 76 4.04 -0.09 -18.82
CA SER A 76 2.83 0.01 -19.63
C SER A 76 3.06 -0.53 -21.04
N TYR A 77 2.05 -1.23 -21.55
CA TYR A 77 1.98 -1.70 -22.93
C TYR A 77 0.53 -1.71 -23.39
N LYS A 78 0.22 -0.92 -24.42
CA LYS A 78 -1.16 -0.74 -24.90
C LYS A 78 -2.08 -0.30 -23.75
N ARG A 79 -3.09 -1.10 -23.42
CA ARG A 79 -4.05 -0.82 -22.34
C ARG A 79 -3.66 -1.44 -20.99
N ILE A 80 -2.61 -2.26 -20.96
CA ILE A 80 -2.12 -2.90 -19.74
C ILE A 80 -1.07 -2.01 -19.09
N PHE A 81 -1.10 -1.89 -17.78
CA PHE A 81 -0.10 -1.19 -17.00
C PHE A 81 0.12 -1.88 -15.66
N LEU A 82 1.27 -1.66 -15.07
CA LEU A 82 1.64 -2.24 -13.79
C LEU A 82 2.35 -1.21 -12.92
N ASN A 83 2.25 -1.40 -11.62
CA ASN A 83 3.01 -0.64 -10.65
C ASN A 83 3.45 -1.58 -9.52
N VAL A 84 4.73 -1.53 -9.19
CA VAL A 84 5.33 -2.33 -8.12
C VAL A 84 6.25 -1.45 -7.30
N GLU A 85 6.12 -1.51 -5.98
CA GLU A 85 7.02 -0.83 -5.04
C GLU A 85 7.43 -1.78 -3.92
N TYR A 86 8.73 -1.98 -3.77
CA TYR A 86 9.33 -2.76 -2.69
C TYR A 86 10.13 -1.84 -1.78
N ARG A 87 9.92 -1.97 -0.47
CA ARG A 87 10.63 -1.21 0.56
C ARG A 87 11.45 -2.12 1.45
N LEU A 88 12.64 -1.64 1.81
CA LEU A 88 13.54 -2.25 2.78
C LEU A 88 13.74 -1.26 3.91
N TYR A 89 13.28 -1.60 5.09
CA TYR A 89 13.58 -0.92 6.35
C TYR A 89 14.55 -1.76 7.17
N SER A 90 15.04 -1.24 8.29
CA SER A 90 15.71 -2.09 9.28
C SER A 90 14.73 -3.12 9.84
N GLU A 91 15.22 -4.25 10.35
CA GLU A 91 14.38 -5.29 10.95
C GLU A 91 13.50 -4.75 12.08
N ALA A 92 14.01 -3.78 12.86
CA ALA A 92 13.26 -3.13 13.92
C ALA A 92 12.04 -2.32 13.43
N PHE A 93 11.97 -2.04 12.12
CA PHE A 93 10.87 -1.32 11.48
C PHE A 93 10.16 -2.18 10.41
N GLY A 94 10.10 -3.50 10.61
CA GLY A 94 9.36 -4.41 9.76
C GLY A 94 10.14 -5.02 8.59
N GLY A 95 11.41 -4.70 8.41
CA GLY A 95 12.27 -5.32 7.38
C GLY A 95 11.83 -4.99 5.96
N GLY A 96 11.90 -5.98 5.06
CA GLY A 96 11.54 -5.83 3.65
C GLY A 96 10.12 -6.29 3.34
N PHE A 97 9.37 -5.51 2.56
CA PHE A 97 8.02 -5.87 2.14
C PHE A 97 7.61 -5.22 0.81
N LEU A 98 6.63 -5.84 0.16
CA LEU A 98 5.97 -5.29 -1.01
C LEU A 98 4.94 -4.25 -0.54
N LYS A 99 5.17 -2.97 -0.84
CA LYS A 99 4.24 -1.89 -0.46
C LYS A 99 3.01 -1.88 -1.35
N GLN A 100 3.21 -2.07 -2.64
CA GLN A 100 2.16 -2.25 -3.63
C GLN A 100 2.67 -3.09 -4.79
N GLY A 101 1.76 -3.83 -5.41
CA GLY A 101 2.08 -4.65 -6.57
C GLY A 101 0.81 -5.06 -7.29
N TRP A 102 0.48 -4.34 -8.38
CA TRP A 102 -0.76 -4.57 -9.11
C TRP A 102 -0.58 -4.39 -10.61
N MET A 103 -1.44 -5.05 -11.35
CA MET A 103 -1.61 -4.89 -12.78
C MET A 103 -2.95 -4.24 -13.07
N GLY A 104 -3.00 -3.32 -14.02
CA GLY A 104 -4.20 -2.62 -14.42
C GLY A 104 -4.50 -2.76 -15.90
N TYR A 105 -5.77 -2.57 -16.24
CA TYR A 105 -6.28 -2.51 -17.59
C TYR A 105 -7.13 -1.25 -17.80
N LYS A 106 -6.78 -0.43 -18.79
CA LYS A 106 -7.56 0.75 -19.20
C LYS A 106 -8.72 0.33 -20.12
N ILE A 107 -9.95 0.42 -19.62
CA ILE A 107 -11.14 0.16 -20.40
C ILE A 107 -11.33 1.28 -21.44
N ASN A 108 -11.17 2.53 -21.00
CA ASN A 108 -11.17 3.72 -21.82
C ASN A 108 -10.29 4.82 -21.18
N LYS A 109 -10.50 6.11 -21.50
CA LYS A 109 -9.71 7.22 -20.94
C LYS A 109 -10.02 7.52 -19.48
N GLU A 110 -11.22 7.22 -19.03
CA GLU A 110 -11.74 7.54 -17.69
C GLU A 110 -11.84 6.30 -16.79
N ASP A 111 -11.91 5.10 -17.39
CA ASP A 111 -12.21 3.85 -16.67
C ASP A 111 -11.04 2.88 -16.70
N GLN A 112 -10.72 2.35 -15.53
CA GLN A 112 -9.68 1.33 -15.38
C GLN A 112 -10.02 0.31 -14.28
N ILE A 113 -9.43 -0.86 -14.39
CA ILE A 113 -9.44 -1.90 -13.37
C ILE A 113 -8.00 -2.16 -12.92
N GLN A 114 -7.81 -2.38 -11.62
CA GLN A 114 -6.54 -2.80 -11.02
C GLN A 114 -6.77 -4.11 -10.27
N VAL A 115 -5.80 -5.03 -10.35
CA VAL A 115 -5.82 -6.33 -9.65
C VAL A 115 -4.47 -6.56 -8.99
N GLY A 116 -4.47 -6.92 -7.73
CA GLY A 116 -3.28 -7.16 -6.92
C GLY A 116 -3.30 -6.41 -5.60
N LEU A 117 -2.11 -6.14 -5.05
CA LEU A 117 -1.93 -5.34 -3.85
C LEU A 117 -2.05 -3.87 -4.22
N THR A 118 -3.22 -3.29 -3.98
CA THR A 118 -3.57 -1.93 -4.41
C THR A 118 -4.15 -1.12 -3.26
N GLN A 119 -3.95 0.19 -3.31
CA GLN A 119 -4.39 1.08 -2.25
C GLN A 119 -5.91 1.03 -2.02
N VAL A 120 -6.30 0.92 -0.76
CA VAL A 120 -7.70 0.91 -0.31
C VAL A 120 -8.33 2.27 -0.54
N PRO A 121 -9.50 2.36 -1.22
CA PRO A 121 -10.16 3.62 -1.53
C PRO A 121 -11.00 4.12 -0.33
N PHE A 122 -10.34 4.57 0.73
CA PHE A 122 -10.99 5.12 1.92
C PHE A 122 -10.35 6.44 2.34
N GLY A 123 -11.16 7.45 2.67
CA GLY A 123 -10.70 8.77 3.08
C GLY A 123 -9.76 9.45 2.08
N LEU A 124 -8.81 10.21 2.58
CA LEU A 124 -7.70 10.77 1.81
C LEU A 124 -6.66 9.68 1.57
N GLN A 125 -6.53 9.23 0.31
CA GLN A 125 -5.68 8.08 -0.04
C GLN A 125 -4.19 8.41 -0.11
N GLN A 126 -3.83 9.67 -0.30
CA GLN A 126 -2.44 10.10 -0.33
C GLN A 126 -1.97 10.50 1.06
N TYR A 127 -0.67 10.41 1.30
CA TYR A 127 -0.08 10.90 2.55
C TYR A 127 -0.53 12.32 2.87
N ASN A 128 -1.12 12.49 4.03
CA ASN A 128 -1.36 13.80 4.62
C ASN A 128 -0.08 14.38 5.23
N SER A 129 0.91 13.54 5.50
CA SER A 129 2.19 13.92 6.09
C SER A 129 3.30 13.79 5.06
N HIS A 130 4.11 14.83 4.94
CA HIS A 130 5.26 14.87 4.04
C HIS A 130 6.61 14.79 4.78
N ASN A 131 6.56 14.49 6.08
CA ASN A 131 7.72 14.39 6.95
C ASN A 131 7.70 13.06 7.72
N TRP A 132 8.63 12.90 8.66
CA TRP A 132 8.71 11.72 9.51
C TRP A 132 7.53 11.56 10.49
N PHE A 133 6.86 12.64 10.86
CA PHE A 133 5.72 12.61 11.76
C PHE A 133 4.44 12.56 10.93
N PHE A 134 3.73 11.44 11.02
CA PHE A 134 2.49 11.20 10.32
C PHE A 134 1.30 11.68 11.14
N ASN A 135 0.16 11.86 10.49
CA ASN A 135 -1.09 12.20 11.15
C ASN A 135 -1.74 10.97 11.81
N LEU A 136 -2.81 11.18 12.56
CA LEU A 136 -3.51 10.12 13.28
C LEU A 136 -4.03 9.02 12.34
N THR A 137 -4.53 9.37 11.16
CA THR A 137 -5.12 8.42 10.20
C THR A 137 -4.11 7.42 9.66
N TYR A 138 -2.86 7.82 9.56
CA TYR A 138 -1.77 6.91 9.24
C TYR A 138 -1.50 5.91 10.37
N TYR A 139 -1.46 6.39 11.62
CA TYR A 139 -1.16 5.52 12.77
C TYR A 139 -2.28 4.52 13.10
N VAL A 140 -3.50 4.78 12.66
CA VAL A 140 -4.60 3.83 12.78
C VAL A 140 -4.80 2.97 11.52
N GLY A 141 -3.85 3.02 10.57
CA GLY A 141 -3.81 2.16 9.39
C GLY A 141 -4.73 2.54 8.23
N LEU A 142 -5.39 3.69 8.27
CA LEU A 142 -6.38 4.08 7.27
C LEU A 142 -5.83 4.95 6.13
N GLU A 143 -4.68 5.54 6.33
CA GLU A 143 -3.98 6.30 5.30
C GLU A 143 -2.83 5.47 4.74
N ASP A 144 -2.73 5.39 3.42
CA ASP A 144 -1.71 4.58 2.73
C ASP A 144 -1.87 3.07 2.92
N ASP A 145 -3.08 2.63 3.24
CA ASP A 145 -3.46 1.24 3.35
C ASP A 145 -3.53 0.55 1.97
N HIS A 146 -3.12 -0.72 1.89
CA HIS A 146 -3.05 -1.50 0.65
C HIS A 146 -3.43 -2.94 0.89
N ASP A 147 -4.42 -3.42 0.14
CA ASP A 147 -4.97 -4.75 0.25
C ASP A 147 -4.93 -5.55 -1.05
N MET A 148 -5.01 -6.88 -0.93
CA MET A 148 -5.07 -7.81 -2.05
C MET A 148 -6.48 -7.95 -2.60
N GLY A 149 -6.70 -7.44 -3.82
CA GLY A 149 -8.03 -7.51 -4.42
C GLY A 149 -8.14 -6.96 -5.83
N ILE A 150 -9.34 -6.49 -6.13
CA ILE A 150 -9.71 -5.88 -7.40
C ILE A 150 -10.35 -4.51 -7.14
N LYS A 151 -9.95 -3.52 -7.91
CA LYS A 151 -10.46 -2.15 -7.81
C LYS A 151 -10.81 -1.61 -9.19
N TYR A 152 -12.03 -1.09 -9.31
CA TYR A 152 -12.47 -0.30 -10.45
C TYR A 152 -12.36 1.20 -10.11
N ILE A 153 -11.88 1.99 -11.06
CA ILE A 153 -11.70 3.43 -10.93
C ILE A 153 -12.32 4.09 -12.15
N HIS A 154 -13.24 5.02 -11.90
CA HIS A 154 -13.70 6.01 -12.86
C HIS A 154 -13.16 7.37 -12.47
N ASP A 155 -12.53 8.07 -13.41
CA ASP A 155 -11.96 9.40 -13.18
C ASP A 155 -12.21 10.31 -14.38
N SER A 156 -13.29 11.09 -14.29
CA SER A 156 -13.66 12.09 -15.28
C SER A 156 -13.27 13.51 -14.82
N ASP A 157 -13.59 14.48 -15.64
CA ASP A 157 -13.27 15.89 -15.35
C ASP A 157 -13.82 16.37 -13.98
N ARG A 158 -15.04 15.99 -13.63
CA ARG A 158 -15.70 16.45 -12.39
C ARG A 158 -15.97 15.40 -11.36
N ILE A 159 -15.96 14.14 -11.75
CA ILE A 159 -16.37 13.03 -10.88
C ILE A 159 -15.29 11.97 -10.89
N GLN A 160 -14.89 11.54 -9.71
CA GLN A 160 -14.12 10.32 -9.53
C GLN A 160 -14.88 9.39 -8.60
N TYR A 161 -14.97 8.11 -8.95
CA TYR A 161 -15.40 7.10 -7.99
C TYR A 161 -14.57 5.83 -8.12
N GLN A 162 -14.43 5.14 -7.01
CA GLN A 162 -13.69 3.90 -6.89
C GLN A 162 -14.58 2.88 -6.18
N LEU A 163 -14.60 1.67 -6.71
CA LEU A 163 -15.26 0.51 -6.12
C LEU A 163 -14.22 -0.60 -6.00
N ALA A 164 -14.10 -1.19 -4.83
CA ALA A 164 -13.12 -2.25 -4.61
C ALA A 164 -13.69 -3.41 -3.81
N PHE A 165 -13.13 -4.59 -4.08
CA PHE A 165 -13.27 -5.77 -3.25
C PHE A 165 -11.87 -6.29 -2.94
N PHE A 166 -11.56 -6.41 -1.66
CA PHE A 166 -10.33 -6.99 -1.17
C PHE A 166 -10.60 -8.32 -0.49
N LYS A 167 -9.80 -9.32 -0.84
CA LYS A 167 -9.95 -10.66 -0.25
C LYS A 167 -9.33 -10.72 1.11
N ASN A 168 -8.18 -10.07 1.28
CA ASN A 168 -7.38 -10.02 2.49
C ASN A 168 -6.42 -8.83 2.46
N ALA A 169 -5.87 -8.51 3.62
CA ALA A 169 -4.83 -7.51 3.79
C ALA A 169 -3.54 -7.82 3.01
N GLU A 170 -2.56 -6.95 3.11
CA GLU A 170 -1.27 -6.99 2.39
C GLU A 170 -0.33 -8.13 2.83
N GLU A 171 -0.72 -9.02 3.70
CA GLU A 171 0.09 -10.14 4.13
C GLU A 171 0.42 -11.08 2.99
N LEU A 172 1.70 -11.26 2.76
CA LEU A 172 2.25 -11.75 1.51
C LEU A 172 2.36 -13.27 1.40
N GLN A 173 2.09 -14.01 2.47
CA GLN A 173 2.30 -15.45 2.47
C GLN A 173 0.98 -16.19 2.30
N PHE A 174 0.86 -16.89 1.21
CA PHE A 174 -0.24 -17.82 0.97
C PHE A 174 -0.44 -18.77 2.17
N GLY A 175 -1.62 -18.73 2.77
CA GLY A 175 -1.95 -19.59 3.91
C GLY A 175 -1.17 -19.28 5.17
N SER A 176 -0.55 -18.10 5.28
CA SER A 176 0.13 -17.70 6.51
C SER A 176 -0.87 -17.58 7.67
N THR A 177 -0.50 -18.19 8.79
CA THR A 177 -1.15 -17.99 10.08
C THR A 177 -0.30 -17.15 11.03
N THR A 178 0.74 -16.53 10.51
CA THR A 178 1.66 -15.68 11.27
C THR A 178 0.94 -14.43 11.74
N GLU A 179 1.28 -13.96 12.91
CA GLU A 179 0.79 -12.68 13.42
C GLU A 179 1.31 -11.53 12.55
N THR A 180 0.50 -10.53 12.37
CA THR A 180 0.90 -9.27 11.78
C THR A 180 1.94 -8.60 12.67
N ASP A 181 3.05 -8.14 12.11
CA ASP A 181 4.06 -7.38 12.85
C ASP A 181 3.49 -6.01 13.26
N PRO A 182 3.29 -5.73 14.55
CA PRO A 182 2.70 -4.47 15.00
C PRO A 182 3.61 -3.25 14.74
N SER A 183 4.87 -3.46 14.38
CA SER A 183 5.79 -2.38 14.00
C SER A 183 5.70 -2.02 12.53
N ARG A 184 5.02 -2.82 11.72
CA ARG A 184 4.85 -2.57 10.30
C ARG A 184 3.81 -1.48 10.06
N TYR A 185 4.12 -0.59 9.16
CA TYR A 185 3.21 0.45 8.70
C TYR A 185 2.08 -0.10 7.84
N SER A 186 0.96 0.60 7.83
CA SER A 186 -0.22 0.33 6.99
C SER A 186 -1.07 -0.88 7.40
N TYR A 187 -0.90 -1.41 8.60
CA TYR A 187 -1.84 -2.38 9.16
C TYR A 187 -2.84 -1.66 10.05
N ASP A 188 -4.10 -1.64 9.68
CA ASP A 188 -5.18 -1.14 10.53
C ASP A 188 -5.74 -2.24 11.46
N ILE A 189 -5.61 -3.51 11.09
CA ILE A 189 -5.93 -4.67 11.91
C ILE A 189 -4.68 -5.49 12.19
N THR A 190 -4.34 -5.69 13.44
CA THR A 190 -3.10 -6.34 13.87
C THR A 190 -3.32 -7.57 14.75
N GLY A 191 -2.23 -8.28 15.01
CA GLY A 191 -2.21 -9.44 15.91
C GLY A 191 -2.91 -10.66 15.32
N ARG A 192 -3.77 -11.27 16.11
CA ARG A 192 -4.48 -12.51 15.74
C ARG A 192 -5.70 -12.27 14.84
N ASN A 193 -6.02 -11.04 14.52
CA ASN A 193 -7.13 -10.66 13.66
C ASN A 193 -6.64 -10.47 12.22
N LYS A 194 -7.44 -10.91 11.25
CA LYS A 194 -7.14 -10.85 9.83
C LYS A 194 -8.32 -10.26 9.06
N GLU A 195 -8.07 -9.27 8.26
CA GLU A 195 -9.07 -8.72 7.36
C GLU A 195 -9.42 -9.70 6.25
N ILE A 196 -10.69 -9.81 5.97
CA ILE A 196 -11.21 -10.68 4.92
C ILE A 196 -12.45 -10.08 4.25
N ASN A 197 -12.55 -10.27 2.92
CA ASN A 197 -13.76 -9.96 2.14
C ASN A 197 -14.25 -8.52 2.37
N GLN A 198 -13.38 -7.54 2.19
CA GLN A 198 -13.68 -6.13 2.37
C GLN A 198 -14.21 -5.49 1.08
N PHE A 199 -15.28 -4.71 1.21
CA PHE A 199 -15.85 -3.87 0.15
C PHE A 199 -15.62 -2.40 0.47
N ASN A 200 -15.16 -1.65 -0.54
CA ASN A 200 -14.93 -0.22 -0.42
C ASN A 200 -15.63 0.53 -1.55
N GLY A 201 -16.16 1.68 -1.20
CA GLY A 201 -16.69 2.66 -2.13
C GLY A 201 -16.17 4.05 -1.80
N LYS A 202 -15.68 4.79 -2.79
CA LYS A 202 -15.25 6.18 -2.64
C LYS A 202 -15.82 7.01 -3.78
N PHE A 203 -16.26 8.22 -3.45
CA PHE A 203 -16.76 9.20 -4.41
C PHE A 203 -16.11 10.56 -4.14
N ILE A 204 -15.69 11.25 -5.21
CA ILE A 204 -15.14 12.60 -5.15
C ILE A 204 -15.83 13.46 -6.20
N TYR A 205 -16.28 14.65 -5.79
CA TYR A 205 -16.75 15.68 -6.68
C TYR A 205 -15.76 16.85 -6.74
N LYS A 206 -15.32 17.18 -7.95
CA LYS A 206 -14.30 18.21 -8.23
C LYS A 206 -14.98 19.52 -8.62
N LEU A 207 -14.76 20.56 -7.83
CA LEU A 207 -15.38 21.89 -7.92
C LEU A 207 -14.35 22.94 -8.32
N GLY A 208 -14.86 24.09 -8.79
CA GLY A 208 -14.04 25.21 -9.25
C GLY A 208 -13.69 25.12 -10.73
N LYS A 209 -13.17 26.21 -11.28
CA LYS A 209 -12.78 26.27 -12.69
C LYS A 209 -11.64 25.31 -12.99
N ASP A 210 -10.66 25.25 -12.09
CA ASP A 210 -9.46 24.41 -12.23
C ASP A 210 -9.52 23.13 -11.39
N ARG A 211 -10.74 22.74 -10.93
CA ARG A 211 -10.98 21.53 -10.12
C ARG A 211 -10.20 21.51 -8.79
N GLN A 212 -9.84 22.69 -8.30
CA GLN A 212 -8.99 22.85 -7.12
C GLN A 212 -9.69 22.46 -5.81
N HIS A 213 -11.01 22.40 -5.77
CA HIS A 213 -11.75 21.92 -4.61
C HIS A 213 -12.29 20.51 -4.86
N GLN A 214 -11.99 19.59 -3.97
CA GLN A 214 -12.46 18.21 -4.03
C GLN A 214 -13.20 17.86 -2.75
N LEU A 215 -14.47 17.50 -2.90
CA LEU A 215 -15.31 17.00 -1.82
C LEU A 215 -15.52 15.52 -2.03
N GLY A 216 -15.22 14.72 -1.01
CA GLY A 216 -15.32 13.28 -1.14
C GLY A 216 -15.96 12.61 0.07
N THR A 217 -16.50 11.42 -0.19
CA THR A 217 -17.04 10.51 0.82
C THR A 217 -16.55 9.09 0.53
N SER A 218 -16.43 8.29 1.57
CA SER A 218 -16.01 6.89 1.45
C SER A 218 -16.74 6.01 2.45
N VAL A 219 -16.95 4.76 2.05
CA VAL A 219 -17.51 3.70 2.89
C VAL A 219 -16.63 2.46 2.77
N GLN A 220 -16.52 1.71 3.86
CA GLN A 220 -15.95 0.38 3.85
C GLN A 220 -16.76 -0.57 4.73
N TYR A 221 -16.76 -1.85 4.37
CA TYR A 221 -17.34 -2.92 5.14
C TYR A 221 -16.58 -4.22 4.85
N GLY A 222 -16.15 -4.92 5.90
CA GLY A 222 -15.39 -6.16 5.76
C GLY A 222 -15.53 -7.08 6.95
N GLY A 223 -15.03 -8.32 6.80
CA GLY A 223 -14.91 -9.29 7.88
C GLY A 223 -13.58 -9.17 8.61
N ILE A 224 -13.57 -9.48 9.89
CA ILE A 224 -12.36 -9.65 10.70
C ILE A 224 -12.35 -11.04 11.27
N TYR A 225 -11.50 -11.91 10.70
CA TYR A 225 -11.34 -13.30 11.16
C TYR A 225 -10.31 -13.39 12.27
N ASN A 226 -10.69 -13.96 13.40
CA ASN A 226 -9.75 -14.21 14.50
C ASN A 226 -9.16 -15.61 14.41
N LEU A 227 -7.83 -15.72 14.45
CA LEU A 227 -7.10 -16.98 14.31
C LEU A 227 -7.24 -17.92 15.52
N ASP A 228 -7.55 -17.40 16.70
CA ASP A 228 -7.69 -18.20 17.92
C ASP A 228 -9.12 -18.74 18.09
N THR A 229 -10.10 -17.87 18.02
CA THR A 229 -11.52 -18.26 18.14
C THR A 229 -12.06 -18.92 16.88
N LYS A 230 -11.41 -18.68 15.70
CA LYS A 230 -11.89 -19.12 14.37
C LYS A 230 -13.25 -18.53 13.99
N GLU A 231 -13.61 -17.42 14.61
CA GLU A 231 -14.84 -16.69 14.34
C GLU A 231 -14.55 -15.45 13.52
N THR A 232 -15.58 -15.01 12.80
CA THR A 232 -15.52 -13.79 11.98
C THR A 232 -16.37 -12.69 12.62
N GLY A 233 -15.73 -11.61 13.00
CA GLY A 233 -16.36 -10.33 13.29
C GLY A 233 -16.50 -9.50 12.03
N ASN A 234 -16.75 -8.21 12.21
CA ASN A 234 -16.82 -7.28 11.09
C ASN A 234 -16.25 -5.91 11.47
N HIS A 235 -15.93 -5.14 10.47
CA HIS A 235 -15.65 -3.71 10.60
C HIS A 235 -16.43 -2.93 9.55
N HIS A 236 -16.71 -1.68 9.86
CA HIS A 236 -17.28 -0.75 8.92
C HIS A 236 -16.77 0.66 9.19
N GLY A 237 -16.69 1.43 8.13
CA GLY A 237 -16.19 2.79 8.18
C GLY A 237 -16.96 3.72 7.25
N PHE A 238 -17.05 4.97 7.67
CA PHE A 238 -17.54 6.09 6.87
C PHE A 238 -16.60 7.26 7.02
N ALA A 239 -16.25 7.92 5.90
CA ALA A 239 -15.42 9.12 5.91
C ALA A 239 -15.98 10.21 5.01
N LEU A 240 -15.81 11.45 5.45
CA LEU A 240 -15.98 12.66 4.65
C LEU A 240 -14.64 13.37 4.56
N HIS A 241 -14.27 13.86 3.37
CA HIS A 241 -13.03 14.58 3.21
C HIS A 241 -13.16 15.75 2.23
N TYR A 242 -12.28 16.70 2.42
CA TYR A 242 -12.12 17.86 1.56
C TYR A 242 -10.64 18.06 1.28
N GLU A 243 -10.33 18.38 0.01
CA GLU A 243 -9.00 18.78 -0.41
C GLU A 243 -9.09 20.04 -1.26
N TYR A 244 -8.23 21.01 -0.96
CA TYR A 244 -7.98 22.18 -1.78
C TYR A 244 -6.57 22.09 -2.37
N LEU A 245 -6.48 22.09 -3.70
CA LEU A 245 -5.24 22.00 -4.47
C LEU A 245 -4.97 23.37 -5.13
N GLY A 246 -4.36 24.28 -4.41
CA GLY A 246 -4.00 25.59 -4.92
C GLY A 246 -2.52 25.68 -5.27
N GLU A 247 -2.14 26.73 -6.01
CA GLU A 247 -0.75 26.94 -6.41
C GLU A 247 0.22 27.14 -5.23
N LYS A 248 -0.22 27.80 -4.17
CA LYS A 248 0.60 28.12 -2.99
C LYS A 248 0.22 27.34 -1.74
N TRP A 249 -1.03 26.89 -1.66
CA TRP A 249 -1.59 26.23 -0.49
C TRP A 249 -2.28 24.96 -0.90
N ASN A 250 -2.03 23.92 -0.13
CA ASN A 250 -2.77 22.67 -0.19
C ASN A 250 -3.39 22.44 1.17
N VAL A 251 -4.71 22.32 1.22
CA VAL A 251 -5.45 22.12 2.47
C VAL A 251 -6.18 20.79 2.40
N LYS A 252 -6.00 19.97 3.41
CA LYS A 252 -6.67 18.67 3.54
C LYS A 252 -7.40 18.61 4.86
N ALA A 253 -8.64 18.15 4.84
CA ALA A 253 -9.44 17.89 6.02
C ALA A 253 -10.24 16.63 5.85
N GLN A 254 -10.33 15.81 6.89
CA GLN A 254 -11.21 14.65 6.89
C GLN A 254 -11.74 14.37 8.30
N GLY A 255 -12.95 13.79 8.34
CA GLY A 255 -13.56 13.20 9.51
C GLY A 255 -14.03 11.79 9.18
N MET A 256 -13.90 10.87 10.12
CA MET A 256 -14.29 9.48 9.91
C MET A 256 -14.88 8.85 11.17
N ILE A 257 -15.69 7.85 10.97
CA ILE A 257 -16.21 6.97 12.00
C ILE A 257 -15.88 5.53 11.56
N ILE A 258 -15.28 4.78 12.47
CA ILE A 258 -14.90 3.38 12.24
C ILE A 258 -15.34 2.57 13.44
N ASP A 259 -15.90 1.41 13.17
CA ASP A 259 -16.31 0.46 14.19
C ASP A 259 -15.75 -0.93 13.85
N HIS A 260 -15.16 -1.58 14.86
CA HIS A 260 -14.61 -2.93 14.79
C HIS A 260 -15.30 -3.84 15.79
N ASN A 261 -15.99 -4.86 15.30
CA ASN A 261 -16.56 -5.93 16.12
C ASN A 261 -15.63 -7.15 16.07
N LEU A 262 -14.67 -7.17 16.99
CA LEU A 262 -13.67 -8.24 17.08
C LEU A 262 -14.21 -9.47 17.83
N LYS A 263 -13.80 -10.66 17.39
CA LYS A 263 -14.07 -11.94 18.05
C LYS A 263 -12.83 -12.41 18.80
N THR A 264 -12.47 -11.68 19.86
CA THR A 264 -11.34 -12.04 20.72
C THR A 264 -11.74 -13.15 21.69
N PRO A 265 -10.80 -14.00 22.15
CA PRO A 265 -11.06 -14.94 23.23
C PRO A 265 -11.52 -14.18 24.47
N ASP A 266 -12.50 -14.76 25.19
CA ASP A 266 -12.90 -14.24 26.50
C ASP A 266 -11.67 -14.24 27.43
N THR A 267 -11.26 -13.09 27.90
CA THR A 267 -10.27 -12.98 28.95
C THR A 267 -10.93 -13.43 30.24
N ILE A 268 -10.60 -14.66 30.72
CA ILE A 268 -10.99 -15.18 32.03
C ILE A 268 -10.15 -14.49 33.08
#